data_6ba1a2149a695563e9013456abd16890
#
_entry.id   6ba1a2149a695563e9013456abd16890
#
_cell.length_a   1.000
_cell.length_b   1.000
_cell.length_c   1.000
_cell.angle_alpha   90.00
_cell.angle_beta   90.00
_cell.angle_gamma   90.00
#
_symmetry.space_group_name_H-M   'P 1'
#
loop_
_entity.id
_entity.type
_entity.pdbx_description
1 polymer ?
#
loop_
_entity_poly.entity_id
_entity_poly.type
_entity_poly.pdbx_seq_one_letter_code
_entity_poly.pdbx_strand_id
1 'polypeptide(L)'
;RLRASKKLYQHMTLAVQQANRQFVTLTLREELLFGQNMTAEKRRKQEEALTFLGLKEKLEHSVFQLSEGQKKMVQLISLLSLDLDCLLLDEPFAGLDERACNYFVEWIKEKSAQQDFLIVMHRLEPLSGVSNYRIELLQQQLIIWQEGTTCK
;
A
#
# COMPACT_ATOMS: atom_id res chain seq x y z
N ARG A 1 -0.69 -13.22 -24.73
CA ARG A 1 0.35 -12.38 -24.05
C ARG A 1 -0.10 -10.93 -24.14
N LEU A 2 -0.64 -10.39 -23.07
CA LEU A 2 -0.84 -8.95 -22.92
C LEU A 2 0.54 -8.28 -22.92
N ARG A 3 0.87 -7.55 -23.97
CA ARG A 3 2.02 -6.65 -23.97
C ARG A 3 1.65 -5.48 -23.06
N ALA A 4 2.23 -5.44 -21.86
CA ALA A 4 2.17 -4.25 -21.03
C ALA A 4 2.74 -3.08 -21.84
N SER A 5 1.91 -2.12 -22.20
CA SER A 5 2.38 -0.90 -22.85
C SER A 5 3.17 -0.09 -21.82
N LYS A 6 4.19 0.67 -22.25
CA LYS A 6 4.91 1.62 -21.36
C LYS A 6 3.96 2.57 -20.62
N LYS A 7 2.76 2.80 -21.12
CA LYS A 7 1.71 3.61 -20.49
C LYS A 7 1.09 2.94 -19.26
N LEU A 8 1.10 1.61 -19.15
CA LEU A 8 0.49 0.90 -18.02
C LEU A 8 1.11 1.29 -16.67
N TYR A 9 2.44 1.41 -16.63
CA TYR A 9 3.16 1.79 -15.40
C TYR A 9 2.95 3.25 -14.96
N GLN A 10 2.35 4.09 -15.81
CA GLN A 10 1.93 5.45 -15.45
C GLN A 10 0.60 5.47 -14.70
N HIS A 11 -0.16 4.38 -14.78
CA HIS A 11 -1.50 4.26 -14.22
C HIS A 11 -1.57 3.28 -13.05
N MET A 12 -0.64 2.32 -12.99
CA MET A 12 -0.67 1.29 -11.94
C MET A 12 0.72 0.82 -11.55
N THR A 13 0.86 0.42 -10.30
CA THR A 13 2.07 -0.23 -9.80
C THR A 13 1.74 -1.38 -8.85
N LEU A 14 2.73 -2.24 -8.62
CA LEU A 14 2.63 -3.43 -7.76
C LEU A 14 3.54 -3.25 -6.55
N ALA A 15 2.97 -3.37 -5.36
CA ALA A 15 3.74 -3.58 -4.14
C ALA A 15 4.05 -5.07 -4.00
N VAL A 16 5.31 -5.45 -4.19
CA VAL A 16 5.73 -6.84 -3.96
C VAL A 16 5.81 -7.16 -2.47
N GLN A 17 5.61 -8.43 -2.12
CA GLN A 17 5.61 -8.91 -0.75
C GLN A 17 6.89 -8.49 0.03
N GLN A 18 8.06 -8.57 -0.59
CA GLN A 18 9.34 -8.19 0.01
C GLN A 18 9.66 -6.71 -0.31
N ALA A 19 9.42 -5.81 0.64
CA ALA A 19 9.61 -4.37 0.48
C ALA A 19 11.03 -3.97 0.04
N ASN A 20 12.07 -4.65 0.56
CA ASN A 20 13.47 -4.37 0.23
C ASN A 20 13.83 -4.57 -1.26
N ARG A 21 13.01 -5.28 -2.02
CA ARG A 21 13.21 -5.45 -3.48
C ARG A 21 12.72 -4.26 -4.30
N GLN A 22 11.99 -3.34 -3.67
CA GLN A 22 11.44 -2.16 -4.35
C GLN A 22 12.19 -0.87 -4.04
N PHE A 23 13.02 -0.86 -2.98
CA PHE A 23 13.79 0.33 -2.63
C PHE A 23 14.88 0.61 -3.67
N VAL A 24 14.92 1.85 -4.14
CA VAL A 24 15.85 2.32 -5.18
C VAL A 24 16.80 3.38 -4.66
N THR A 25 16.59 3.89 -3.44
CA THR A 25 17.40 4.93 -2.80
C THR A 25 18.12 4.41 -1.56
N LEU A 26 18.99 5.23 -0.97
CA LEU A 26 19.77 4.84 0.20
C LEU A 26 19.08 5.23 1.50
N THR A 27 18.46 6.38 1.57
CA THR A 27 17.83 6.89 2.78
C THR A 27 16.30 6.82 2.72
N LEU A 28 15.67 6.75 3.89
CA LEU A 28 14.22 6.78 3.98
C LEU A 28 13.63 8.08 3.39
N ARG A 29 14.29 9.21 3.60
CA ARG A 29 13.87 10.51 3.02
C ARG A 29 13.85 10.46 1.49
N GLU A 30 14.92 9.98 0.88
CA GLU A 30 15.02 9.88 -0.58
C GLU A 30 13.96 8.93 -1.15
N GLU A 31 13.72 7.80 -0.47
CA GLU A 31 12.72 6.82 -0.91
C GLU A 31 11.30 7.39 -0.89
N LEU A 32 10.95 8.18 0.11
CA LEU A 32 9.65 8.83 0.20
C LEU A 32 9.44 9.94 -0.84
N LEU A 33 10.53 10.52 -1.35
CA LEU A 33 10.48 11.55 -2.40
C LEU A 33 10.59 10.94 -3.80
N PHE A 34 11.05 9.71 -3.92
CA PHE A 34 11.32 9.07 -5.20
C PHE A 34 10.05 8.91 -6.03
N GLY A 35 10.08 9.42 -7.26
CA GLY A 35 8.94 9.32 -8.20
C GLY A 35 7.71 10.13 -7.80
N GLN A 36 7.80 10.96 -6.76
CA GLN A 36 6.69 11.75 -6.23
C GLN A 36 6.61 13.14 -6.87
N ASN A 37 5.42 13.54 -7.28
CA ASN A 37 5.10 14.96 -7.44
C ASN A 37 4.60 15.49 -6.09
N MET A 38 5.52 16.05 -5.30
CA MET A 38 5.30 16.38 -3.90
C MET A 38 4.48 17.65 -3.72
N THR A 39 3.18 17.50 -3.43
CA THR A 39 2.29 18.59 -3.02
C THR A 39 2.39 18.85 -1.50
N ALA A 40 1.90 20.00 -1.05
CA ALA A 40 1.82 20.30 0.40
C ALA A 40 0.97 19.28 1.17
N GLU A 41 -0.12 18.81 0.57
CA GLU A 41 -1.02 17.82 1.14
C GLU A 41 -0.32 16.45 1.31
N LYS A 42 0.37 15.97 0.27
CA LYS A 42 1.13 14.72 0.33
C LYS A 42 2.23 14.78 1.39
N ARG A 43 2.96 15.91 1.45
CA ARG A 43 3.99 16.12 2.47
C ARG A 43 3.39 16.03 3.87
N ARG A 44 2.28 16.71 4.11
CA ARG A 44 1.57 16.66 5.40
C ARG A 44 1.14 15.24 5.75
N LYS A 45 0.54 14.50 4.82
CA LYS A 45 0.10 13.11 5.05
C LYS A 45 1.28 12.17 5.32
N GLN A 46 2.40 12.33 4.62
CA GLN A 46 3.62 11.57 4.90
C GLN A 46 4.19 11.88 6.29
N GLU A 47 4.25 13.15 6.68
CA GLU A 47 4.73 13.56 8.00
C GLU A 47 3.83 13.04 9.14
N GLU A 48 2.52 13.05 8.95
CA GLU A 48 1.56 12.42 9.87
C GLU A 48 1.84 10.92 10.01
N ALA A 49 2.00 10.21 8.88
CA ALA A 49 2.29 8.78 8.86
C ALA A 49 3.61 8.47 9.57
N LEU A 50 4.68 9.19 9.23
CA LEU A 50 5.99 9.03 9.86
C LEU A 50 5.96 9.25 11.36
N THR A 51 5.24 10.27 11.82
CA THR A 51 5.08 10.57 13.24
C THR A 51 4.29 9.47 13.93
N PHE A 52 3.14 9.10 13.39
CA PHE A 52 2.28 8.07 13.96
C PHE A 52 2.97 6.71 14.06
N LEU A 53 3.72 6.32 13.03
CA LEU A 53 4.40 5.03 12.95
C LEU A 53 5.81 5.01 13.60
N GLY A 54 6.25 6.13 14.19
CA GLY A 54 7.55 6.23 14.86
C GLY A 54 8.75 6.15 13.93
N LEU A 55 8.60 6.61 12.67
CA LEU A 55 9.65 6.59 11.65
C LEU A 55 10.33 7.95 11.43
N LYS A 56 9.81 9.03 12.05
CA LYS A 56 10.29 10.40 11.80
C LYS A 56 11.79 10.56 12.07
N GLU A 57 12.27 10.00 13.19
CA GLU A 57 13.69 10.07 13.59
C GLU A 57 14.61 9.21 12.69
N LYS A 58 14.03 8.41 11.80
CA LYS A 58 14.77 7.51 10.90
C LYS A 58 14.92 8.04 9.49
N LEU A 59 14.50 9.28 9.21
CA LEU A 59 14.49 9.85 7.87
C LEU A 59 15.87 9.82 7.18
N GLU A 60 16.95 10.02 7.94
CA GLU A 60 18.33 10.01 7.43
C GLU A 60 18.99 8.61 7.51
N HIS A 61 18.28 7.62 8.07
CA HIS A 61 18.81 6.26 8.12
C HIS A 61 18.66 5.56 6.76
N SER A 62 19.54 4.60 6.53
CA SER A 62 19.44 3.73 5.37
C SER A 62 18.16 2.88 5.45
N VAL A 63 17.40 2.83 4.35
CA VAL A 63 16.21 1.97 4.25
C VAL A 63 16.53 0.50 4.49
N PHE A 64 17.77 0.08 4.21
CA PHE A 64 18.21 -1.30 4.39
C PHE A 64 18.48 -1.65 5.86
N GLN A 65 18.69 -0.66 6.74
CA GLN A 65 18.88 -0.85 8.19
C GLN A 65 17.57 -0.92 8.98
N LEU A 66 16.44 -0.68 8.33
CA LEU A 66 15.12 -0.78 8.94
C LEU A 66 14.73 -2.24 9.20
N SER A 67 13.91 -2.50 10.22
CA SER A 67 13.30 -3.81 10.40
C SER A 67 12.33 -4.11 9.23
N GLU A 68 12.00 -5.40 9.04
CA GLU A 68 11.08 -5.79 7.94
C GLU A 68 9.72 -5.10 8.05
N GLY A 69 9.15 -4.98 9.26
CA GLY A 69 7.93 -4.22 9.49
C GLY A 69 8.08 -2.73 9.14
N GLN A 70 9.20 -2.10 9.55
CA GLN A 70 9.48 -0.69 9.19
C GLN A 70 9.65 -0.51 7.68
N LYS A 71 10.33 -1.43 7.00
CA LYS A 71 10.44 -1.42 5.54
C LYS A 71 9.08 -1.50 4.87
N LYS A 72 8.21 -2.38 5.38
CA LYS A 72 6.83 -2.49 4.89
C LYS A 72 6.04 -1.20 5.10
N MET A 73 6.16 -0.55 6.26
CA MET A 73 5.55 0.76 6.51
C MET A 73 6.03 1.82 5.50
N VAL A 74 7.35 1.90 5.27
CA VAL A 74 7.95 2.84 4.29
C VAL A 74 7.42 2.56 2.88
N GLN A 75 7.39 1.31 2.46
CA GLN A 75 6.82 0.90 1.18
C GLN A 75 5.38 1.40 1.02
N LEU A 76 4.53 1.18 2.03
CA LEU A 76 3.13 1.60 1.99
C LEU A 76 2.99 3.13 1.98
N ILE A 77 3.77 3.86 2.79
CA ILE A 77 3.77 5.34 2.78
C ILE A 77 4.13 5.85 1.38
N SER A 78 5.21 5.32 0.79
CA SER A 78 5.67 5.72 -0.53
C SER A 78 4.59 5.46 -1.60
N LEU A 79 4.05 4.25 -1.66
CA LEU A 79 3.07 3.84 -2.67
C LEU A 79 1.72 4.56 -2.53
N LEU A 80 1.20 4.71 -1.31
CA LEU A 80 -0.04 5.42 -1.06
C LEU A 80 0.07 6.93 -1.31
N SER A 81 1.28 7.47 -1.38
CA SER A 81 1.52 8.87 -1.74
C SER A 81 1.57 9.09 -3.26
N LEU A 82 1.60 8.04 -4.08
CA LEU A 82 1.56 8.15 -5.54
C LEU A 82 0.14 8.49 -6.03
N ASP A 83 0.08 9.26 -7.12
CA ASP A 83 -1.16 9.50 -7.86
C ASP A 83 -1.24 8.48 -9.00
N LEU A 84 -1.84 7.35 -8.72
CA LEU A 84 -2.05 6.27 -9.67
C LEU A 84 -3.53 5.92 -9.73
N ASP A 85 -3.98 5.41 -10.86
CA ASP A 85 -5.36 4.97 -11.02
C ASP A 85 -5.61 3.67 -10.22
N CYS A 86 -4.60 2.80 -10.12
CA CYS A 86 -4.71 1.51 -9.45
C CYS A 86 -3.43 1.11 -8.71
N LEU A 87 -3.56 0.59 -7.49
CA LEU A 87 -2.49 -0.07 -6.74
C LEU A 87 -2.77 -1.57 -6.56
N LEU A 88 -1.78 -2.37 -6.93
CA LEU A 88 -1.77 -3.81 -6.67
C LEU A 88 -0.92 -4.05 -5.41
N LEU A 89 -1.50 -4.60 -4.36
CA LEU A 89 -0.83 -4.82 -3.08
C LEU A 89 -0.80 -6.32 -2.76
N ASP A 90 0.41 -6.88 -2.68
CA ASP A 90 0.62 -8.29 -2.33
C ASP A 90 1.08 -8.38 -0.87
N GLU A 91 0.23 -8.97 -0.02
CA GLU A 91 0.42 -9.11 1.42
C GLU A 91 0.86 -7.80 2.10
N PRO A 92 0.10 -6.67 1.92
CA PRO A 92 0.57 -5.35 2.35
C PRO A 92 0.73 -5.23 3.87
N PHE A 93 0.01 -6.01 4.66
CA PHE A 93 0.00 -5.92 6.12
C PHE A 93 0.85 -7.00 6.80
N ALA A 94 1.52 -7.87 6.03
CA ALA A 94 2.37 -8.90 6.61
C ALA A 94 3.50 -8.29 7.45
N GLY A 95 3.62 -8.70 8.72
CA GLY A 95 4.64 -8.22 9.66
C GLY A 95 4.36 -6.85 10.28
N LEU A 96 3.19 -6.26 10.04
CA LEU A 96 2.71 -5.07 10.75
C LEU A 96 1.98 -5.45 12.04
N ASP A 97 2.09 -4.59 13.05
CA ASP A 97 1.22 -4.66 14.22
C ASP A 97 -0.19 -4.14 13.89
N GLU A 98 -1.15 -4.40 14.78
CA GLU A 98 -2.55 -4.00 14.59
C GLU A 98 -2.70 -2.48 14.42
N ARG A 99 -1.93 -1.69 15.16
CA ARG A 99 -1.98 -0.23 15.11
C ARG A 99 -1.56 0.30 13.73
N ALA A 100 -0.46 -0.21 13.20
CA ALA A 100 0.02 0.16 11.87
C ALA A 100 -0.93 -0.34 10.77
N CYS A 101 -1.44 -1.56 10.93
CA CYS A 101 -2.41 -2.15 10.01
C CYS A 101 -3.65 -1.26 9.90
N ASN A 102 -4.28 -0.90 11.03
CA ASN A 102 -5.48 -0.06 11.06
C ASN A 102 -5.21 1.33 10.46
N TYR A 103 -4.04 1.92 10.71
CA TYR A 103 -3.65 3.19 10.10
C TYR A 103 -3.65 3.12 8.56
N PHE A 104 -3.04 2.09 7.99
CA PHE A 104 -3.00 1.93 6.54
C PHE A 104 -4.34 1.54 5.92
N VAL A 105 -5.17 0.78 6.62
CA VAL A 105 -6.54 0.47 6.20
C VAL A 105 -7.37 1.75 6.06
N GLU A 106 -7.32 2.65 7.05
CA GLU A 106 -8.01 3.93 6.95
C GLU A 106 -7.46 4.81 5.82
N TRP A 107 -6.14 4.82 5.61
CA TRP A 107 -5.56 5.56 4.49
C TRP A 107 -5.99 4.99 3.12
N ILE A 108 -6.03 3.66 2.96
CA ILE A 108 -6.55 3.00 1.76
C ILE A 108 -8.02 3.38 1.54
N LYS A 109 -8.82 3.36 2.60
CA LYS A 109 -10.24 3.73 2.56
C LYS A 109 -10.43 5.19 2.13
N GLU A 110 -9.64 6.12 2.67
CA GLU A 110 -9.67 7.52 2.24
C GLU A 110 -9.35 7.65 0.74
N LYS A 111 -8.33 6.94 0.26
CA LYS A 111 -7.91 6.99 -1.15
C LYS A 111 -8.82 6.24 -2.10
N SER A 112 -9.60 5.27 -1.64
CA SER A 112 -10.48 4.47 -2.48
C SER A 112 -11.59 5.26 -3.19
N ALA A 113 -11.81 6.52 -2.80
CA ALA A 113 -12.67 7.46 -3.51
C ALA A 113 -12.09 7.94 -4.87
N GLN A 114 -10.77 7.80 -5.06
CA GLN A 114 -10.06 8.35 -6.22
C GLN A 114 -9.09 7.35 -6.87
N GLN A 115 -8.86 6.20 -6.24
CA GLN A 115 -7.89 5.22 -6.67
C GLN A 115 -8.42 3.80 -6.42
N ASP A 116 -8.24 2.92 -7.39
CA ASP A 116 -8.59 1.52 -7.25
C ASP A 116 -7.48 0.74 -6.52
N PHE A 117 -7.89 -0.26 -5.75
CA PHE A 117 -6.99 -1.17 -5.05
C PHE A 117 -7.32 -2.62 -5.38
N LEU A 118 -6.32 -3.39 -5.76
CA LEU A 118 -6.38 -4.85 -5.79
C LEU A 118 -5.43 -5.40 -4.74
N ILE A 119 -5.98 -5.98 -3.68
CA ILE A 119 -5.22 -6.43 -2.52
C ILE A 119 -5.29 -7.95 -2.44
N VAL A 120 -4.13 -8.62 -2.45
CA VAL A 120 -3.99 -10.05 -2.22
C VAL A 120 -3.52 -10.27 -0.79
N MET A 121 -4.22 -11.10 -0.03
CA MET A 121 -3.87 -11.40 1.36
C MET A 121 -4.48 -12.72 1.83
N HIS A 122 -3.82 -13.35 2.81
CA HIS A 122 -4.32 -14.58 3.42
C HIS A 122 -5.33 -14.34 4.55
N ARG A 123 -5.29 -13.18 5.19
CA ARG A 123 -6.20 -12.78 6.27
C ARG A 123 -7.03 -11.61 5.83
N LEU A 124 -8.35 -11.73 5.91
CA LEU A 124 -9.30 -10.73 5.40
C LEU A 124 -9.76 -9.74 6.47
N GLU A 125 -9.57 -10.04 7.74
CA GLU A 125 -10.06 -9.24 8.86
C GLU A 125 -9.71 -7.74 8.76
N PRO A 126 -8.50 -7.34 8.34
CA PRO A 126 -8.15 -5.93 8.26
C PRO A 126 -9.02 -5.12 7.28
N LEU A 127 -9.51 -5.76 6.20
CA LEU A 127 -10.30 -5.10 5.15
C LEU A 127 -11.80 -5.40 5.24
N SER A 128 -12.25 -6.06 6.30
CA SER A 128 -13.67 -6.32 6.51
C SER A 128 -14.47 -5.01 6.57
N GLY A 129 -15.47 -4.90 5.70
CA GLY A 129 -16.30 -3.69 5.57
C GLY A 129 -15.63 -2.52 4.80
N VAL A 130 -14.44 -2.72 4.23
CA VAL A 130 -13.75 -1.73 3.38
C VAL A 130 -13.76 -2.14 1.91
N SER A 131 -13.67 -3.44 1.63
CA SER A 131 -13.68 -3.99 0.26
C SER A 131 -15.08 -3.91 -0.36
N ASN A 132 -15.12 -3.59 -1.68
CA ASN A 132 -16.35 -3.64 -2.47
C ASN A 132 -16.59 -5.05 -3.01
N TYR A 133 -15.50 -5.75 -3.35
CA TYR A 133 -15.52 -7.11 -3.89
C TYR A 133 -14.46 -7.95 -3.21
N ARG A 134 -14.79 -9.21 -2.99
CA ARG A 134 -13.88 -10.25 -2.52
C ARG A 134 -13.81 -11.35 -3.56
N ILE A 135 -12.59 -11.75 -3.91
CA ILE A 135 -12.34 -12.84 -4.85
C ILE A 135 -11.57 -13.93 -4.10
N GLU A 136 -12.12 -15.13 -4.06
CA GLU A 136 -11.47 -16.30 -3.46
C GLU A 136 -11.12 -17.33 -4.54
N LEU A 137 -9.93 -17.93 -4.41
CA LEU A 137 -9.53 -19.07 -5.21
C LEU A 137 -9.73 -20.36 -4.37
N LEU A 138 -10.81 -21.09 -4.67
CA LEU A 138 -11.14 -22.35 -4.02
C LEU A 138 -11.15 -23.48 -5.06
N GLN A 139 -10.39 -24.57 -4.83
CA GLN A 139 -10.34 -25.75 -5.70
C GLN A 139 -10.20 -25.40 -7.21
N GLN A 140 -9.30 -24.46 -7.52
CA GLN A 140 -9.06 -23.95 -8.89
C GLN A 140 -10.25 -23.15 -9.52
N GLN A 141 -11.24 -22.77 -8.72
CA GLN A 141 -12.36 -21.93 -9.13
C GLN A 141 -12.25 -20.56 -8.46
N LEU A 142 -12.56 -19.51 -9.23
CA LEU A 142 -12.67 -18.15 -8.70
C LEU A 142 -14.12 -17.91 -8.26
N ILE A 143 -14.28 -17.55 -6.98
CA ILE A 143 -15.58 -17.17 -6.40
C ILE A 143 -15.53 -15.67 -6.11
N ILE A 144 -16.50 -14.92 -6.63
CA ILE A 144 -16.59 -13.47 -6.45
C ILE A 144 -17.75 -13.17 -5.52
N TRP A 145 -17.45 -12.45 -4.44
CA TRP A 145 -18.42 -11.95 -3.49
C TRP A 145 -18.48 -10.42 -3.60
N GLN A 146 -19.68 -9.87 -3.65
CA GLN A 146 -19.86 -8.42 -3.52
C GLN A 146 -20.15 -8.12 -2.03
N GLU A 147 -19.27 -7.35 -1.39
CA GLU A 147 -19.46 -6.90 -0.02
C GLU A 147 -20.34 -5.62 -0.02
N GLY A 148 -21.32 -5.56 0.87
CA GLY A 148 -22.18 -4.36 1.00
C GLY A 148 -23.59 -4.49 0.43
N THR A 149 -23.99 -5.61 -0.17
CA THR A 149 -25.38 -5.88 -0.46
C THR A 149 -25.99 -6.71 0.67
N THR A 150 -26.39 -6.08 1.75
CA THR A 150 -27.39 -6.67 2.65
C THR A 150 -28.64 -6.91 1.80
N CYS A 151 -28.89 -8.15 1.44
CA CYS A 151 -30.21 -8.56 0.96
C CYS A 151 -31.26 -8.08 1.98
N LYS A 152 -32.07 -7.14 1.57
CA LYS A 152 -33.33 -6.83 2.24
C LYS A 152 -34.33 -7.94 1.97
#